data_59f7eea5a535cbc396c304b306e39725
#
_entry.id   59f7eea5a535cbc396c304b306e39725
#
_cell.length_a   1.000
_cell.length_b   1.000
_cell.length_c   1.000
_cell.angle_alpha   90.00
_cell.angle_beta   90.00
_cell.angle_gamma   90.00
#
_symmetry.space_group_name_H-M   'P 1'
#
loop_
_entity.id
_entity.type
_entity.pdbx_description
1 polymer ?
#
loop_
_entity_poly.entity_id
_entity_poly.type
_entity_poly.pdbx_seq_one_letter_code
_entity_poly.pdbx_strand_id
1 'polypeptide(L)'
;SPRSSSYGYESFYLIMEDIGKVKSLSEVTKKLELVDNIICPFPNAQPKHGYAVTFKTENDELKYLRLFVIDYTLTDDGAIATVTVQYQLY
;
A
#
# COMPACT_ATOMS: atom_id res chain seq x y z
N SER A 1 16.27 20.37 10.78
CA SER A 1 15.88 19.97 10.77
C SER A 1 15.69 19.42 11.11
N PRO A 2 15.88 19.15 11.21
CA PRO A 2 15.66 18.31 11.34
C PRO A 2 14.95 18.03 11.33
N ARG A 3 14.74 18.35 11.38
CA ARG A 3 13.98 17.89 11.19
C ARG A 3 13.87 17.04 10.66
N SER A 4 14.27 16.69 10.82
CA SER A 4 14.42 15.82 10.02
C SER A 4 13.47 14.80 9.89
N SER A 5 13.39 14.08 10.58
CA SER A 5 12.71 12.90 10.43
C SER A 5 11.28 13.04 10.16
N SER A 6 10.63 13.88 10.83
CA SER A 6 9.21 14.01 10.64
C SER A 6 8.86 14.73 9.37
N TYR A 7 9.78 15.48 8.85
CA TYR A 7 9.48 16.27 7.70
C TYR A 7 9.16 15.44 6.50
N GLY A 8 9.69 14.28 6.42
CA GLY A 8 9.45 13.45 5.26
C GLY A 8 8.00 13.14 5.06
N TYR A 9 7.29 12.82 6.10
CA TYR A 9 5.91 12.44 5.90
C TYR A 9 4.91 13.54 6.14
N GLU A 10 5.34 14.70 6.46
CA GLU A 10 4.43 15.83 6.48
C GLU A 10 3.94 16.17 5.09
N SER A 11 4.72 15.86 4.07
CA SER A 11 4.34 16.10 2.69
C SER A 11 3.96 14.82 1.95
N PHE A 12 3.82 13.73 2.65
CA PHE A 12 3.55 12.44 2.04
C PHE A 12 2.21 11.90 2.51
N TYR A 13 1.32 11.69 1.57
CA TYR A 13 0.00 11.14 1.85
C TYR A 13 -0.12 9.81 1.13
N LEU A 14 -0.56 8.80 1.85
CA LEU A 14 -0.75 7.48 1.27
C LEU A 14 -1.89 6.78 1.98
N ILE A 15 -2.80 6.19 1.21
CA ILE A 15 -3.85 5.33 1.74
C ILE A 15 -3.81 4.00 1.02
N MET A 16 -4.21 2.94 1.71
CA MET A 16 -4.20 1.59 1.17
C MET A 16 -5.43 0.86 1.66
N GLU A 17 -6.06 0.11 0.78
CA GLU A 17 -7.23 -0.68 1.12
C GLU A 17 -7.07 -2.11 0.61
N ASP A 18 -7.37 -3.09 1.46
CA ASP A 18 -7.44 -4.50 1.09
C ASP A 18 -8.76 -4.69 0.35
N ILE A 19 -8.72 -5.04 -0.91
CA ILE A 19 -9.93 -5.24 -1.70
C ILE A 19 -10.38 -6.70 -1.76
N GLY A 20 -9.74 -7.56 -0.96
CA GLY A 20 -10.11 -8.96 -0.87
C GLY A 20 -9.34 -9.83 -1.83
N LYS A 21 -9.74 -11.08 -1.90
CA LYS A 21 -9.10 -12.04 -2.79
C LYS A 21 -9.34 -11.69 -4.24
N VAL A 22 -8.27 -11.72 -5.02
CA VAL A 22 -8.34 -11.53 -6.47
C VAL A 22 -7.52 -12.62 -7.13
N LYS A 23 -7.72 -12.82 -8.42
CA LYS A 23 -7.00 -13.85 -9.16
C LYS A 23 -5.71 -13.33 -9.76
N SER A 24 -5.63 -12.05 -9.98
CA SER A 24 -4.46 -11.44 -10.59
C SER A 24 -4.39 -9.97 -10.25
N LEU A 25 -3.24 -9.39 -10.51
CA LEU A 25 -3.00 -7.97 -10.27
C LEU A 25 -3.97 -7.08 -11.05
N SER A 26 -4.32 -7.49 -12.26
CA SER A 26 -5.18 -6.69 -13.12
C SER A 26 -6.60 -6.55 -12.58
N GLU A 27 -6.99 -7.37 -11.63
CA GLU A 27 -8.31 -7.23 -11.00
C GLU A 27 -8.38 -6.10 -9.98
N VAL A 28 -7.24 -5.54 -9.61
CA VAL A 28 -7.20 -4.40 -8.70
C VAL A 28 -7.40 -3.14 -9.53
N THR A 29 -8.63 -2.65 -9.57
CA THR A 29 -8.99 -1.51 -10.41
C THR A 29 -9.50 -0.31 -9.61
N LYS A 30 -9.65 -0.46 -8.31
CA LYS A 30 -10.20 0.59 -7.48
C LYS A 30 -9.17 1.70 -7.27
N LYS A 31 -9.60 2.93 -7.46
CA LYS A 31 -8.77 4.11 -7.18
C LYS A 31 -9.36 4.81 -5.97
N LEU A 32 -8.59 4.87 -4.91
CA LEU A 32 -9.05 5.47 -3.67
C LEU A 32 -8.96 6.99 -3.75
N GLU A 33 -9.90 7.65 -3.12
CA GLU A 33 -9.87 9.10 -3.03
C GLU A 33 -9.04 9.49 -1.82
N LEU A 34 -8.06 10.36 -2.04
CA LEU A 34 -7.19 10.82 -0.98
C LEU A 34 -7.83 12.01 -0.28
N VAL A 35 -8.10 11.85 1.00
CA VAL A 35 -8.76 12.88 1.81
C VAL A 35 -7.78 13.37 2.86
N ASP A 36 -7.73 14.68 3.05
CA ASP A 36 -6.82 15.27 4.02
C ASP A 36 -7.15 14.83 5.44
N ASN A 37 -6.12 14.71 6.25
CA ASN A 37 -6.22 14.42 7.69
C ASN A 37 -6.80 13.06 8.04
N ILE A 38 -6.80 12.15 7.08
CA ILE A 38 -7.20 10.79 7.37
C ILE A 38 -6.01 9.99 7.85
N ILE A 39 -6.19 9.30 8.96
CA ILE A 39 -5.25 8.28 9.40
C ILE A 39 -5.79 6.96 8.93
N CYS A 40 -5.08 6.31 8.03
CA CYS A 40 -5.52 5.06 7.45
C CYS A 40 -4.51 3.98 7.83
N PRO A 41 -4.85 3.10 8.76
CA PRO A 41 -3.92 2.02 9.10
C PRO A 41 -3.74 1.10 7.90
N PHE A 42 -2.51 0.61 7.74
CA PHE A 42 -2.24 -0.31 6.65
C PHE A 42 -2.85 -1.68 6.96
N PRO A 43 -3.49 -2.31 5.98
CA PRO A 43 -4.03 -3.64 6.19
C PRO A 43 -2.90 -4.66 6.31
N ASN A 44 -3.21 -5.79 6.94
CA ASN A 44 -2.27 -6.89 7.01
C ASN A 44 -2.11 -7.53 5.63
N ALA A 45 -0.90 -7.95 5.31
CA ALA A 45 -0.65 -8.67 4.06
C ALA A 45 -1.29 -10.05 4.14
N GLN A 46 -2.11 -10.38 3.15
CA GLN A 46 -2.75 -11.68 3.07
C GLN A 46 -2.51 -12.28 1.67
N PRO A 47 -2.19 -13.59 1.60
CA PRO A 47 -1.93 -14.22 0.31
C PRO A 47 -3.13 -14.12 -0.60
N LYS A 48 -2.88 -13.85 -1.87
CA LYS A 48 -3.89 -13.79 -2.94
C LYS A 48 -4.83 -12.60 -2.81
N HIS A 49 -4.56 -11.67 -1.90
CA HIS A 49 -5.35 -10.44 -1.80
C HIS A 49 -4.76 -9.35 -2.67
N GLY A 50 -5.64 -8.52 -3.20
CA GLY A 50 -5.26 -7.31 -3.91
C GLY A 50 -5.40 -6.10 -3.00
N TYR A 51 -4.59 -5.10 -3.26
CA TYR A 51 -4.58 -3.87 -2.48
C TYR A 51 -4.56 -2.68 -3.42
N ALA A 52 -5.44 -1.74 -3.17
CA ALA A 52 -5.45 -0.48 -3.88
C ALA A 52 -4.71 0.55 -3.06
N VAL A 53 -3.81 1.27 -3.68
CA VAL A 53 -2.99 2.28 -3.03
C VAL A 53 -3.13 3.57 -3.80
N THR A 54 -3.35 4.66 -3.09
CA THR A 54 -3.33 5.99 -3.67
C THR A 54 -2.37 6.84 -2.84
N PHE A 55 -1.49 7.55 -3.51
CA PHE A 55 -0.53 8.37 -2.80
C PHE A 55 -0.23 9.65 -3.56
N LYS A 56 0.31 10.62 -2.87
CA LYS A 56 0.67 11.90 -3.44
C LYS A 56 2.18 12.07 -3.36
N THR A 57 2.80 12.48 -4.45
CA THR A 57 4.24 12.68 -4.51
C THR A 57 4.62 14.05 -3.95
N GLU A 58 5.91 14.29 -3.83
CA GLU A 58 6.43 15.59 -3.39
C GLU A 58 6.01 16.72 -4.32
N ASN A 59 5.78 16.40 -5.58
CA ASN A 59 5.35 17.38 -6.58
C ASN A 59 3.84 17.57 -6.60
N ASP A 60 3.17 17.05 -5.58
CA ASP A 60 1.71 17.17 -5.45
C ASP A 60 0.94 16.41 -6.53
N GLU A 61 1.57 15.39 -7.09
CA GLU A 61 0.94 14.55 -8.11
C GLU A 61 0.29 13.34 -7.47
N LEU A 62 -0.93 13.05 -7.88
CA LEU A 62 -1.66 11.90 -7.39
C LEU A 62 -1.28 10.67 -8.21
N LYS A 63 -0.96 9.59 -7.52
CA LYS A 63 -0.56 8.34 -8.16
C LYS A 63 -1.39 7.20 -7.61
N TYR A 64 -1.65 6.22 -8.46
CA TYR A 64 -2.42 5.04 -8.12
C TYR A 64 -1.56 3.80 -8.34
N LEU A 65 -1.55 2.92 -7.35
CA LEU A 65 -0.75 1.71 -7.39
C LEU A 65 -1.66 0.54 -7.06
N ARG A 66 -1.48 -0.56 -7.78
CA ARG A 66 -2.13 -1.81 -7.44
C ARG A 66 -1.08 -2.79 -6.94
N LEU A 67 -1.44 -3.56 -5.92
CA LEU A 67 -0.58 -4.58 -5.35
C LEU A 67 -1.35 -5.90 -5.32
N PHE A 68 -0.62 -6.98 -5.53
CA PHE A 68 -1.16 -8.33 -5.40
C PHE A 68 -0.16 -9.15 -4.61
N VAL A 69 -0.58 -9.67 -3.45
CA VAL A 69 0.27 -10.49 -2.61
C VAL A 69 0.22 -11.93 -3.12
N ILE A 70 1.33 -12.41 -3.64
CA ILE A 70 1.41 -13.76 -4.16
C ILE A 70 1.53 -14.74 -3.00
N ASP A 71 2.45 -14.48 -2.08
CA ASP A 71 2.73 -15.40 -1.00
C ASP A 71 3.57 -14.69 0.05
N TYR A 72 3.71 -15.31 1.22
CA TYR A 72 4.66 -14.85 2.23
C TYR A 72 5.20 -16.04 2.98
N THR A 73 6.32 -15.83 3.67
CA THR A 73 6.91 -16.83 4.54
C THR A 73 6.89 -16.32 5.98
N LEU A 74 6.90 -17.26 6.91
CA LEU A 74 6.87 -16.92 8.33
C LEU A 74 8.18 -17.32 8.99
N THR A 75 8.53 -16.61 10.06
CA THR A 75 9.61 -17.01 10.93
C THR A 75 9.12 -18.05 11.92
N ASP A 76 10.03 -18.62 12.72
CA ASP A 76 9.68 -19.66 13.67
C ASP A 76 8.67 -19.19 14.72
N ASP A 77 8.68 -17.89 15.02
CA ASP A 77 7.75 -17.33 16.01
C ASP A 77 6.44 -16.83 15.40
N GLY A 78 6.22 -17.09 14.10
CA GLY A 78 4.98 -16.73 13.45
C GLY A 78 4.93 -15.34 12.83
N ALA A 79 6.02 -14.58 12.87
CA ALA A 79 6.07 -13.28 12.23
C ALA A 79 6.31 -13.44 10.73
N ILE A 80 5.91 -12.44 9.95
CA ILE A 80 6.16 -12.47 8.51
C ILE A 80 7.63 -12.15 8.26
N ALA A 81 8.32 -13.07 7.59
CA ALA A 81 9.72 -12.90 7.24
C ALA A 81 9.88 -12.26 5.87
N THR A 82 9.11 -12.72 4.87
CA THR A 82 9.16 -12.17 3.52
C THR A 82 7.76 -12.12 2.92
N VAL A 83 7.55 -11.16 2.04
CA VAL A 83 6.31 -11.05 1.27
C VAL A 83 6.68 -10.91 -0.20
N THR A 84 6.08 -11.75 -1.04
CA THR A 84 6.27 -11.66 -2.49
C THR A 84 5.06 -10.97 -3.08
N VAL A 85 5.28 -9.88 -3.78
CA VAL A 85 4.19 -9.09 -4.33
C VAL A 85 4.45 -8.77 -5.79
N GLN A 86 3.37 -8.55 -6.53
CA GLN A 86 3.39 -7.88 -7.82
C GLN A 86 2.79 -6.51 -7.62
N TYR A 87 3.26 -5.53 -8.36
CA TYR A 87 2.70 -4.18 -8.25
C TYR A 87 2.79 -3.46 -9.59
N GLN A 88 1.95 -2.46 -9.75
CA GLN A 88 1.91 -1.68 -10.98
C GLN A 88 1.26 -0.33 -10.70
N LEU A 89 1.86 0.72 -11.21
CA LEU A 89 1.21 2.02 -11.25
C LEU A 89 0.18 2.02 -12.38
N TYR A 90 -0.94 2.69 -12.16
CA TYR A 90 -1.97 2.69 -13.19
C TYR A 90 -2.89 3.90 -13.14
#